data_13fc709706c3612b1dd236d535f7f367
#
_entry.id   13fc709706c3612b1dd236d535f7f367
#
_cell.length_a   1.000
_cell.length_b   1.000
_cell.length_c   1.000
_cell.angle_alpha   90.00
_cell.angle_beta   90.00
_cell.angle_gamma   90.00
#
_symmetry.space_group_name_H-M   'P 1'
#
loop_
_entity.id
_entity.type
_entity.pdbx_description
1 polymer ?
#
loop_
_entity_poly.entity_id
_entity_poly.type
_entity_poly.pdbx_seq_one_letter_code
_entity_poly.pdbx_strand_id
1 'polypeptide(L)'
;MSFGFSEDPKNVEFKELLTQEAARKGVLIFSAASKSGANDDIAFPACWRGHVFFINSTDTNGNPSRFNPPRDSKGYNFSTLGDSVPGPMPDSNSEQLEYQIRSGTSVATPIAAGIAALVLEFSRIRGVNIKNIARLKTFDGMATVLEDLSINVGGYQYLRP
;
A
#
# COMPACT_ATOMS: atom_id res chain seq x y z
N MET A 1 -1.00 -2.95 -6.28
CA MET A 1 -1.94 -4.02 -6.67
C MET A 1 -3.12 -4.02 -5.71
N SER A 2 -4.31 -3.62 -6.17
CA SER A 2 -5.52 -3.54 -5.32
C SER A 2 -6.30 -4.85 -5.27
N PHE A 3 -5.63 -5.96 -5.49
CA PHE A 3 -6.17 -7.32 -5.44
C PHE A 3 -5.13 -8.27 -4.85
N GLY A 4 -5.57 -9.43 -4.41
CA GLY A 4 -4.70 -10.50 -3.91
C GLY A 4 -5.32 -11.87 -4.17
N PHE A 5 -4.52 -12.90 -3.98
CA PHE A 5 -4.92 -14.30 -4.09
C PHE A 5 -4.88 -14.92 -2.70
N SER A 6 -5.86 -15.76 -2.38
CA SER A 6 -5.92 -16.47 -1.09
C SER A 6 -4.78 -17.49 -0.92
N GLU A 7 -4.22 -17.97 -2.01
CA GLU A 7 -3.11 -18.91 -2.01
C GLU A 7 -1.89 -18.31 -2.71
N ASP A 8 -0.70 -18.61 -2.20
CA ASP A 8 0.55 -18.30 -2.86
C ASP A 8 0.62 -19.06 -4.20
N PRO A 9 0.67 -18.35 -5.34
CA PRO A 9 0.79 -19.02 -6.63
C PRO A 9 2.08 -19.85 -6.64
N LYS A 10 1.95 -21.12 -6.97
CA LYS A 10 3.08 -22.07 -7.11
C LYS A 10 4.01 -21.72 -8.29
N ASN A 11 3.69 -20.65 -9.03
CA ASN A 11 4.46 -20.19 -10.18
C ASN A 11 5.71 -19.44 -9.71
N VAL A 12 6.84 -20.11 -9.72
CA VAL A 12 8.16 -19.57 -9.36
C VAL A 12 8.53 -18.39 -10.26
N GLU A 13 8.22 -18.46 -11.54
CA GLU A 13 8.53 -17.42 -12.53
C GLU A 13 7.82 -16.09 -12.22
N PHE A 14 6.56 -16.15 -11.79
CA PHE A 14 5.82 -14.96 -11.36
C PHE A 14 6.42 -14.33 -10.08
N LYS A 15 6.90 -15.15 -9.16
CA LYS A 15 7.57 -14.69 -7.94
C LYS A 15 8.90 -14.00 -8.28
N GLU A 16 9.71 -14.61 -9.12
CA GLU A 16 10.96 -14.03 -9.58
C GLU A 16 10.74 -12.70 -10.29
N LEU A 17 9.72 -12.61 -11.14
CA LEU A 17 9.37 -11.36 -11.81
C LEU A 17 9.04 -10.24 -10.81
N LEU A 18 8.23 -10.52 -9.81
CA LEU A 18 7.85 -9.53 -8.80
C LEU A 18 9.03 -9.09 -7.92
N THR A 19 9.93 -10.00 -7.56
CA THR A 19 11.03 -9.68 -6.65
C THR A 19 12.27 -9.19 -7.37
N GLN A 20 12.80 -9.99 -8.29
CA GLN A 20 14.10 -9.69 -8.91
C GLN A 20 13.97 -8.59 -9.95
N GLU A 21 13.02 -8.69 -10.87
CA GLU A 21 12.86 -7.70 -11.93
C GLU A 21 12.36 -6.36 -11.42
N ALA A 22 11.40 -6.36 -10.49
CA ALA A 22 10.93 -5.12 -9.90
C ALA A 22 12.04 -4.42 -9.10
N ALA A 23 12.78 -5.16 -8.27
CA ALA A 23 13.89 -4.62 -7.50
C ALA A 23 15.02 -4.11 -8.42
N ARG A 24 15.39 -4.86 -9.47
CA ARG A 24 16.41 -4.46 -10.44
C ARG A 24 16.04 -3.18 -11.19
N LYS A 25 14.76 -2.97 -11.46
CA LYS A 25 14.24 -1.77 -12.14
C LYS A 25 13.92 -0.62 -11.19
N GLY A 26 14.07 -0.81 -9.87
CA GLY A 26 13.70 0.18 -8.87
C GLY A 26 12.19 0.46 -8.83
N VAL A 27 11.37 -0.58 -9.02
CA VAL A 27 9.92 -0.53 -8.95
C VAL A 27 9.47 -0.93 -7.55
N LEU A 28 8.75 -0.05 -6.87
CA LEU A 28 8.13 -0.31 -5.57
C LEU A 28 6.74 -0.93 -5.78
N ILE A 29 6.47 -2.02 -5.09
CA ILE A 29 5.20 -2.76 -5.20
C ILE A 29 4.38 -2.54 -3.94
N PHE A 30 3.17 -2.01 -4.12
CA PHE A 30 2.17 -1.84 -3.07
C PHE A 30 1.02 -2.81 -3.32
N SER A 31 0.59 -3.53 -2.29
CA SER A 31 -0.50 -4.49 -2.39
C SER A 31 -1.50 -4.35 -1.25
N ALA A 32 -2.76 -4.57 -1.57
CA ALA A 32 -3.82 -4.60 -0.59
C ALA A 32 -3.63 -5.79 0.37
N ALA A 33 -3.75 -5.54 1.67
CA ALA A 33 -3.49 -6.54 2.69
C ALA A 33 -4.49 -7.72 2.62
N SER A 34 -5.75 -7.45 2.59
CA SER A 34 -6.90 -8.35 2.38
C SER A 34 -8.18 -7.60 2.74
N LYS A 35 -9.33 -8.23 2.48
CA LYS A 35 -10.65 -7.70 2.80
C LYS A 35 -11.47 -8.64 3.69
N SER A 36 -10.92 -9.77 4.06
CA SER A 36 -11.68 -10.87 4.70
C SER A 36 -11.69 -10.81 6.23
N GLY A 37 -11.13 -9.74 6.82
CA GLY A 37 -11.12 -9.52 8.27
C GLY A 37 -10.10 -10.37 9.03
N ALA A 38 -10.29 -10.48 10.35
CA ALA A 38 -9.33 -11.09 11.26
C ALA A 38 -9.15 -12.62 11.11
N ASN A 39 -9.96 -13.25 10.28
CA ASN A 39 -9.98 -14.72 10.15
C ASN A 39 -9.16 -15.24 8.96
N ASP A 40 -8.70 -14.37 8.07
CA ASP A 40 -7.94 -14.78 6.90
C ASP A 40 -6.50 -14.28 6.97
N ASP A 41 -5.60 -15.07 6.40
CA ASP A 41 -4.21 -14.69 6.21
C ASP A 41 -4.06 -13.52 5.24
N ILE A 42 -2.91 -12.85 5.34
CA ILE A 42 -2.54 -11.79 4.39
C ILE A 42 -2.44 -12.39 2.99
N ALA A 43 -3.22 -11.84 2.06
CA ALA A 43 -3.28 -12.34 0.69
C ALA A 43 -1.94 -12.17 -0.05
N PHE A 44 -1.64 -13.09 -0.99
CA PHE A 44 -0.52 -12.91 -1.91
C PHE A 44 -0.87 -11.79 -2.94
N PRO A 45 0.06 -10.88 -3.31
CA PRO A 45 1.47 -10.83 -2.93
C PRO A 45 1.78 -10.01 -1.65
N ALA A 46 0.77 -9.49 -0.94
CA ALA A 46 0.98 -8.68 0.26
C ALA A 46 1.73 -9.41 1.38
N CYS A 47 1.56 -10.74 1.48
CA CYS A 47 2.29 -11.59 2.43
C CYS A 47 3.80 -11.68 2.17
N TRP A 48 4.30 -11.14 1.04
CA TRP A 48 5.70 -11.28 0.65
C TRP A 48 6.57 -10.16 1.24
N ARG A 49 6.99 -10.38 2.47
CA ARG A 49 7.76 -9.43 3.27
C ARG A 49 9.09 -9.04 2.62
N GLY A 50 9.47 -7.77 2.79
CA GLY A 50 10.75 -7.24 2.28
C GLY A 50 10.77 -6.95 0.78
N HIS A 51 9.68 -7.26 0.06
CA HIS A 51 9.57 -7.02 -1.38
C HIS A 51 8.32 -6.23 -1.77
N VAL A 52 7.27 -6.39 -0.99
CA VAL A 52 5.97 -5.77 -1.25
C VAL A 52 5.51 -5.03 -0.01
N PHE A 53 5.08 -3.78 -0.18
CA PHE A 53 4.38 -3.04 0.86
C PHE A 53 2.95 -3.53 0.93
N PHE A 54 2.57 -4.19 2.03
CA PHE A 54 1.18 -4.49 2.25
C PHE A 54 0.49 -3.34 2.98
N ILE A 55 -0.69 -2.97 2.49
CA ILE A 55 -1.37 -1.77 2.94
C ILE A 55 -2.70 -2.12 3.56
N ASN A 56 -2.86 -1.68 4.79
CA ASN A 56 -4.09 -1.76 5.57
C ASN A 56 -4.96 -0.53 5.37
N SER A 57 -6.21 -0.62 5.78
CA SER A 57 -7.19 0.45 5.71
C SER A 57 -7.41 1.10 7.07
N THR A 58 -7.66 2.41 7.07
CA THR A 58 -8.12 3.17 8.24
C THR A 58 -9.32 4.04 7.88
N ASP A 59 -10.03 4.51 8.92
CA ASP A 59 -10.97 5.61 8.81
C ASP A 59 -10.23 6.97 8.70
N THR A 60 -10.98 8.07 8.63
CA THR A 60 -10.46 9.45 8.56
C THR A 60 -9.68 9.88 9.80
N ASN A 61 -9.83 9.20 10.94
CA ASN A 61 -9.12 9.47 12.19
C ASN A 61 -7.86 8.61 12.32
N GLY A 62 -7.59 7.72 11.35
CA GLY A 62 -6.48 6.78 11.38
C GLY A 62 -6.77 5.50 12.17
N ASN A 63 -8.00 5.30 12.65
CA ASN A 63 -8.35 4.06 13.32
C ASN A 63 -8.39 2.89 12.34
N PRO A 64 -7.78 1.75 12.67
CA PRO A 64 -7.75 0.59 11.80
C PRO A 64 -9.16 0.08 11.46
N SER A 65 -9.40 -0.18 10.19
CA SER A 65 -10.68 -0.73 9.74
C SER A 65 -10.87 -2.17 10.24
N ARG A 66 -12.11 -2.53 10.58
CA ARG A 66 -12.44 -3.85 11.13
C ARG A 66 -12.22 -5.02 10.19
N PHE A 67 -12.14 -4.73 8.89
CA PHE A 67 -11.92 -5.72 7.84
C PHE A 67 -10.44 -5.91 7.49
N ASN A 68 -9.51 -5.24 8.19
CA ASN A 68 -8.09 -5.54 8.03
C ASN A 68 -7.77 -6.97 8.49
N PRO A 69 -6.80 -7.64 7.86
CA PRO A 69 -6.27 -8.88 8.39
C PRO A 69 -5.52 -8.63 9.71
N PRO A 70 -5.16 -9.69 10.45
CA PRO A 70 -4.31 -9.57 11.62
C PRO A 70 -3.01 -8.83 11.30
N ARG A 71 -2.53 -8.03 12.26
CA ARG A 71 -1.26 -7.33 12.11
C ARG A 71 -0.11 -8.30 11.90
N ASP A 72 0.79 -7.96 11.00
CA ASP A 72 2.06 -8.64 10.91
C ASP A 72 2.94 -8.28 12.13
N SER A 73 3.24 -9.27 12.97
CA SER A 73 4.09 -9.08 14.15
C SER A 73 5.58 -8.89 13.83
N LYS A 74 6.00 -9.16 12.59
CA LYS A 74 7.41 -9.17 12.16
C LYS A 74 7.72 -8.14 11.07
N GLY A 75 6.74 -7.38 10.62
CA GLY A 75 6.89 -6.45 9.51
C GLY A 75 6.20 -5.11 9.75
N TYR A 76 6.30 -4.25 8.77
CA TYR A 76 5.59 -2.99 8.76
C TYR A 76 4.09 -3.22 8.59
N ASN A 77 3.28 -2.48 9.34
CA ASN A 77 1.82 -2.49 9.21
C ASN A 77 1.36 -1.13 8.69
N PHE A 78 1.84 -0.75 7.52
CA PHE A 78 1.43 0.52 6.92
C PHE A 78 -0.07 0.54 6.65
N SER A 79 -0.67 1.67 6.95
CA SER A 79 -2.09 1.91 6.73
C SER A 79 -2.34 3.33 6.22
N THR A 80 -3.40 3.50 5.48
CA THR A 80 -3.87 4.83 5.04
C THR A 80 -5.39 4.80 4.91
N LEU A 81 -5.99 5.98 4.67
CA LEU A 81 -7.41 6.11 4.49
C LEU A 81 -7.92 5.11 3.44
N GLY A 82 -8.89 4.32 3.79
CA GLY A 82 -9.49 3.32 2.91
C GLY A 82 -10.88 2.90 3.38
N ASP A 83 -11.41 3.57 4.42
CA ASP A 83 -12.78 3.38 4.85
C ASP A 83 -13.61 4.61 4.53
N SER A 84 -14.77 4.38 3.92
CA SER A 84 -15.75 5.41 3.57
C SER A 84 -15.19 6.49 2.63
N VAL A 85 -14.40 6.09 1.64
CA VAL A 85 -13.78 6.99 0.66
C VAL A 85 -14.70 7.20 -0.53
N PRO A 86 -15.06 8.46 -0.86
CA PRO A 86 -15.81 8.76 -2.08
C PRO A 86 -14.92 8.53 -3.31
N GLY A 87 -15.42 7.78 -4.26
CA GLY A 87 -14.75 7.51 -5.53
C GLY A 87 -15.69 7.60 -6.72
N PRO A 88 -15.19 7.96 -7.91
CA PRO A 88 -16.01 8.01 -9.11
C PRO A 88 -16.53 6.62 -9.48
N MET A 89 -17.75 6.56 -9.89
CA MET A 89 -18.39 5.37 -10.42
C MET A 89 -18.75 5.60 -11.89
N PRO A 90 -18.41 4.66 -12.77
CA PRO A 90 -18.90 4.75 -14.14
C PRO A 90 -20.42 4.53 -14.12
N ASP A 91 -21.17 5.54 -14.54
CA ASP A 91 -22.58 5.36 -14.83
C ASP A 91 -22.71 4.90 -16.28
N SER A 92 -23.38 3.77 -16.48
CA SER A 92 -23.63 3.20 -17.81
C SER A 92 -24.68 3.99 -18.60
N ASN A 93 -25.38 4.94 -17.99
CA ASN A 93 -26.55 5.60 -18.58
C ASN A 93 -26.51 7.14 -18.57
N SER A 94 -25.51 7.78 -17.97
CA SER A 94 -25.40 9.24 -17.94
C SER A 94 -23.98 9.73 -18.22
N GLU A 95 -23.87 10.92 -18.83
CA GLU A 95 -22.57 11.62 -18.98
C GLU A 95 -22.08 12.25 -17.68
N GLN A 96 -22.78 12.06 -16.57
CA GLN A 96 -22.43 12.62 -15.26
C GLN A 96 -21.64 11.60 -14.43
N LEU A 97 -20.53 12.06 -13.85
CA LEU A 97 -19.75 11.30 -12.88
C LEU A 97 -20.54 11.19 -11.56
N GLU A 98 -21.01 10.00 -11.27
CA GLU A 98 -21.53 9.69 -9.95
C GLU A 98 -20.39 9.30 -8.99
N TYR A 99 -20.53 9.69 -7.73
CA TYR A 99 -19.60 9.31 -6.67
C TYR A 99 -20.24 8.27 -5.75
N GLN A 100 -19.51 7.19 -5.51
CA GLN A 100 -19.93 6.17 -4.56
C GLN A 100 -18.91 6.04 -3.44
N ILE A 101 -19.41 5.86 -2.21
CA ILE A 101 -18.54 5.56 -1.04
C ILE A 101 -18.08 4.12 -1.15
N ARG A 102 -16.74 3.94 -1.05
CA ARG A 102 -16.08 2.64 -1.10
C ARG A 102 -15.19 2.46 0.12
N SER A 103 -15.12 1.21 0.61
CA SER A 103 -14.23 0.83 1.70
C SER A 103 -13.45 -0.43 1.33
N GLY A 104 -12.18 -0.46 1.70
CA GLY A 104 -11.32 -1.62 1.49
C GLY A 104 -9.83 -1.28 1.52
N THR A 105 -9.01 -2.27 1.82
CA THR A 105 -7.55 -2.15 1.65
C THR A 105 -7.17 -1.88 0.19
N SER A 106 -8.02 -2.29 -0.75
CA SER A 106 -7.90 -1.97 -2.18
C SER A 106 -8.06 -0.48 -2.49
N VAL A 107 -8.78 0.28 -1.64
CA VAL A 107 -8.91 1.74 -1.73
C VAL A 107 -7.71 2.43 -1.08
N ALA A 108 -7.23 1.92 0.04
CA ALA A 108 -6.06 2.43 0.74
C ALA A 108 -4.76 2.29 -0.08
N THR A 109 -4.60 1.18 -0.79
CA THR A 109 -3.36 0.85 -1.52
C THR A 109 -2.93 1.90 -2.54
N PRO A 110 -3.79 2.41 -3.44
CA PRO A 110 -3.39 3.45 -4.39
C PRO A 110 -3.04 4.77 -3.69
N ILE A 111 -3.63 5.07 -2.53
CA ILE A 111 -3.27 6.27 -1.75
C ILE A 111 -1.85 6.14 -1.19
N ALA A 112 -1.49 4.99 -0.61
CA ALA A 112 -0.12 4.74 -0.16
C ALA A 112 0.89 4.80 -1.31
N ALA A 113 0.55 4.24 -2.46
CA ALA A 113 1.40 4.33 -3.65
C ALA A 113 1.56 5.78 -4.13
N GLY A 114 0.49 6.59 -4.05
CA GLY A 114 0.53 8.02 -4.34
C GLY A 114 1.46 8.79 -3.40
N ILE A 115 1.40 8.52 -2.10
CA ILE A 115 2.31 9.11 -1.10
C ILE A 115 3.77 8.77 -1.45
N ALA A 116 4.08 7.53 -1.75
CA ALA A 116 5.43 7.13 -2.16
C ALA A 116 5.87 7.81 -3.47
N ALA A 117 4.96 7.98 -4.43
CA ALA A 117 5.24 8.72 -5.67
C ALA A 117 5.56 10.18 -5.40
N LEU A 118 4.84 10.84 -4.47
CA LEU A 118 5.14 12.21 -4.04
C LEU A 118 6.50 12.31 -3.36
N VAL A 119 6.89 11.34 -2.52
CA VAL A 119 8.23 11.28 -1.92
C VAL A 119 9.31 11.18 -3.01
N LEU A 120 9.12 10.31 -4.01
CA LEU A 120 10.05 10.18 -5.13
C LEU A 120 10.12 11.45 -5.96
N GLU A 121 9.02 12.11 -6.21
CA GLU A 121 8.99 13.38 -6.97
C GLU A 121 9.64 14.51 -6.17
N PHE A 122 9.34 14.64 -4.88
CA PHE A 122 10.00 15.61 -4.00
C PHE A 122 11.52 15.45 -4.02
N SER A 123 12.01 14.21 -4.05
CA SER A 123 13.45 13.93 -4.12
C SER A 123 14.16 14.44 -5.38
N ARG A 124 13.40 14.79 -6.45
CA ARG A 124 13.90 15.29 -7.72
C ARG A 124 13.91 16.82 -7.81
N ILE A 125 13.30 17.50 -6.83
CA ILE A 125 13.21 18.96 -6.84
C ILE A 125 14.61 19.55 -6.67
N ARG A 126 14.96 20.52 -7.50
CA ARG A 126 16.25 21.24 -7.41
C ARG A 126 16.40 21.90 -6.04
N GLY A 127 17.55 21.72 -5.40
CA GLY A 127 17.86 22.27 -4.08
C GLY A 127 17.53 21.35 -2.91
N VAL A 128 16.82 20.27 -3.13
CA VAL A 128 16.66 19.19 -2.13
C VAL A 128 17.87 18.29 -2.18
N ASN A 129 18.67 18.28 -1.14
CA ASN A 129 19.87 17.45 -1.05
C ASN A 129 19.58 16.17 -0.24
N ILE A 130 19.06 15.15 -0.89
CA ILE A 130 18.84 13.86 -0.28
C ILE A 130 20.07 12.98 -0.54
N LYS A 131 20.74 12.58 0.53
CA LYS A 131 21.82 11.61 0.42
C LYS A 131 21.26 10.28 -0.06
N ASN A 132 21.86 9.73 -1.12
CA ASN A 132 21.54 8.39 -1.61
C ASN A 132 20.09 8.20 -2.12
N ILE A 133 19.64 9.08 -3.03
CA ILE A 133 18.30 9.04 -3.66
C ILE A 133 17.97 7.64 -4.24
N ALA A 134 18.98 6.89 -4.71
CA ALA A 134 18.77 5.55 -5.26
C ALA A 134 18.12 4.58 -4.24
N ARG A 135 18.38 4.75 -2.93
CA ARG A 135 17.74 3.95 -1.88
C ARG A 135 16.23 4.15 -1.81
N LEU A 136 15.70 5.32 -2.18
CA LEU A 136 14.26 5.54 -2.19
C LEU A 136 13.50 4.62 -3.17
N LYS A 137 14.22 4.03 -4.13
CA LYS A 137 13.66 3.05 -5.09
C LYS A 137 13.82 1.60 -4.62
N THR A 138 14.29 1.39 -3.41
CA THR A 138 14.34 0.06 -2.77
C THR A 138 13.26 -0.06 -1.72
N PHE A 139 12.86 -1.30 -1.41
CA PHE A 139 11.89 -1.56 -0.34
C PHE A 139 12.34 -0.93 0.99
N ASP A 140 13.56 -1.25 1.45
CA ASP A 140 14.05 -0.77 2.76
C ASP A 140 14.18 0.75 2.83
N GLY A 141 14.65 1.38 1.76
CA GLY A 141 14.80 2.83 1.73
C GLY A 141 13.46 3.56 1.76
N MET A 142 12.48 3.11 1.00
CA MET A 142 11.14 3.69 1.03
C MET A 142 10.42 3.35 2.35
N ALA A 143 10.58 2.13 2.88
CA ALA A 143 10.00 1.74 4.14
C ALA A 143 10.44 2.65 5.29
N THR A 144 11.74 2.97 5.35
CA THR A 144 12.28 3.91 6.36
C THR A 144 11.59 5.28 6.26
N VAL A 145 11.44 5.82 5.05
CA VAL A 145 10.80 7.13 4.86
C VAL A 145 9.32 7.08 5.21
N LEU A 146 8.61 6.03 4.79
CA LEU A 146 7.19 5.89 5.11
C LEU A 146 6.98 5.68 6.63
N GLU A 147 7.91 4.99 7.31
CA GLU A 147 7.88 4.86 8.77
C GLU A 147 8.05 6.23 9.45
N ASP A 148 9.03 7.03 9.02
CA ASP A 148 9.26 8.39 9.53
C ASP A 148 8.08 9.34 9.28
N LEU A 149 7.36 9.17 8.18
CA LEU A 149 6.17 9.95 7.83
C LEU A 149 4.91 9.45 8.54
N SER A 150 4.94 8.29 9.14
CA SER A 150 3.76 7.67 9.77
C SER A 150 3.61 8.09 11.23
N ILE A 151 2.38 7.94 11.72
CA ILE A 151 2.09 7.94 13.15
C ILE A 151 1.58 6.57 13.58
N ASN A 152 1.94 6.12 14.78
CA ASN A 152 1.45 4.85 15.28
C ASN A 152 0.04 5.01 15.86
N VAL A 153 -0.93 4.31 15.28
CA VAL A 153 -2.31 4.25 15.76
C VAL A 153 -2.72 2.78 15.90
N GLY A 154 -2.94 2.32 17.13
CA GLY A 154 -3.35 0.94 17.40
C GLY A 154 -2.36 -0.12 16.91
N GLY A 155 -1.06 0.23 16.76
CA GLY A 155 -0.01 -0.65 16.26
C GLY A 155 0.10 -0.71 14.73
N TYR A 156 -0.56 0.21 14.03
CA TYR A 156 -0.39 0.43 12.59
C TYR A 156 0.39 1.73 12.35
N GLN A 157 1.24 1.74 11.33
CA GLN A 157 1.90 2.95 10.83
C GLN A 157 0.94 3.68 9.89
N TYR A 158 0.20 4.64 10.42
CA TYR A 158 -0.77 5.41 9.66
C TYR A 158 -0.07 6.50 8.84
N LEU A 159 -0.14 6.38 7.53
CA LEU A 159 0.31 7.37 6.55
C LEU A 159 -0.83 8.36 6.30
N ARG A 160 -0.66 9.60 6.71
CA ARG A 160 -1.62 10.66 6.38
C ARG A 160 -1.47 11.04 4.91
N PRO A 161 -2.59 11.12 4.17
CA PRO A 161 -2.60 11.68 2.83
C PRO A 161 -2.34 13.18 2.83
#